data_ef5ba710d36e125293ecfdc34b78846d
#
_entry.id   ef5ba710d36e125293ecfdc34b78846d
#
_cell.length_a   1.000
_cell.length_b   1.000
_cell.length_c   1.000
_cell.angle_alpha   90.00
_cell.angle_beta   90.00
_cell.angle_gamma   90.00
#
_symmetry.space_group_name_H-M   'P 1'
#
loop_
_entity.id
_entity.type
_entity.pdbx_description
1 polymer ?
#
loop_
_entity_poly.entity_id
_entity_poly.type
_entity_poly.pdbx_seq_one_letter_code
_entity_poly.pdbx_strand_id
1 'polypeptide(L)'
;MSKDVFTAVGVGADVGRVLGRLSRVVARKSTLPSLSCVKLWVDDSGSDLWAAASSLDQWYEAKLPVELQDGHPGAGCLVRIDLLSSLLAQCNGDGVEMVSADGRISLNAQGRKATIQTLPISEFPTGPAAGDPAAIGEVDGSAIAAALDRVAFAVSKDETRYILNGALFNEDGDAVVATDGRRLALAKVELPECLRDVVLPTPSLGVFSDLWSRSGFCKVFAADSGIGVRGDDEMVWTKKIEGRYPNYKQVIPAYEDFAELKMDREVFEESLRWVAAVGNATEKERGRTATLQVEGAALRVSARAVEVGESEERVPLSDPPQGAMQVAASMDFLREMSHAAGEESLVLRVDPGPDGKVSSPIVCEAEGGRFIGIVMPMRVA
;
A
#
# COMPACT_ATOMS: atom_id res chain seq x y z
N MET A 1 24.75 16.16 33.52
CA MET A 1 24.25 14.83 33.06
C MET A 1 24.13 14.91 31.56
N SER A 2 24.68 13.94 30.84
CA SER A 2 24.58 13.91 29.36
C SER A 2 23.11 13.86 28.95
N LYS A 3 22.70 14.72 28.01
CA LYS A 3 21.27 14.85 27.59
C LYS A 3 20.73 13.63 26.83
N ASP A 4 21.55 12.61 26.58
CA ASP A 4 21.24 11.53 25.64
C ASP A 4 21.21 10.15 26.29
N VAL A 5 21.11 10.08 27.65
CA VAL A 5 21.19 8.82 28.39
C VAL A 5 19.80 8.26 28.66
N PHE A 6 19.57 7.04 28.21
CA PHE A 6 18.44 6.20 28.62
C PHE A 6 18.84 4.72 28.65
N THR A 7 18.13 3.94 29.46
CA THR A 7 18.23 2.48 29.50
C THR A 7 16.84 1.87 29.38
N ALA A 8 16.64 0.98 28.42
CA ALA A 8 15.38 0.32 28.19
C ALA A 8 15.58 -1.19 27.94
N VAL A 9 14.62 -2.00 28.39
CA VAL A 9 14.63 -3.46 28.20
C VAL A 9 13.34 -3.89 27.50
N GLY A 10 13.48 -4.72 26.47
CA GLY A 10 12.33 -5.25 25.74
C GLY A 10 12.64 -6.56 25.03
N VAL A 11 11.64 -7.16 24.42
CA VAL A 11 11.82 -8.35 23.59
C VAL A 11 12.28 -7.92 22.20
N GLY A 12 13.42 -8.43 21.73
CA GLY A 12 14.03 -8.01 20.46
C GLY A 12 13.10 -8.14 19.26
N ALA A 13 12.31 -9.20 19.18
CA ALA A 13 11.33 -9.42 18.12
C ALA A 13 10.21 -8.37 18.11
N ASP A 14 9.73 -7.94 19.26
CA ASP A 14 8.65 -6.95 19.37
C ASP A 14 9.13 -5.56 19.00
N VAL A 15 10.29 -5.15 19.48
CA VAL A 15 10.96 -3.90 19.07
C VAL A 15 11.26 -3.92 17.58
N GLY A 16 11.80 -5.03 17.08
CA GLY A 16 12.09 -5.23 15.65
C GLY A 16 10.87 -5.09 14.75
N ARG A 17 9.69 -5.53 15.21
CA ARG A 17 8.43 -5.40 14.49
C ARG A 17 8.01 -3.92 14.35
N VAL A 18 8.14 -3.13 15.40
CA VAL A 18 7.87 -1.69 15.35
C VAL A 18 8.86 -0.99 14.42
N LEU A 19 10.15 -1.26 14.55
CA LEU A 19 11.17 -0.69 13.66
C LEU A 19 10.97 -1.09 12.19
N GLY A 20 10.48 -2.31 11.93
CA GLY A 20 10.11 -2.78 10.60
C GLY A 20 9.03 -1.92 9.95
N ARG A 21 8.04 -1.47 10.71
CA ARG A 21 7.01 -0.53 10.25
C ARG A 21 7.61 0.86 9.97
N LEU A 22 8.37 1.40 10.89
CA LEU A 22 9.06 2.69 10.75
C LEU A 22 9.99 2.71 9.53
N SER A 23 10.63 1.59 9.20
CA SER A 23 11.54 1.49 8.05
C SER A 23 10.87 1.75 6.69
N ARG A 24 9.53 1.67 6.62
CA ARG A 24 8.77 1.95 5.39
C ARG A 24 8.80 3.43 4.99
N VAL A 25 8.99 4.33 5.96
CA VAL A 25 9.02 5.78 5.71
C VAL A 25 10.44 6.36 5.70
N VAL A 26 11.45 5.55 6.00
CA VAL A 26 12.86 5.99 5.97
C VAL A 26 13.31 6.29 4.54
N ALA A 27 13.95 7.43 4.34
CA ALA A 27 14.51 7.81 3.05
C ALA A 27 15.72 6.93 2.70
N ARG A 28 15.54 5.96 1.81
CA ARG A 28 16.61 5.01 1.40
C ARG A 28 17.77 5.66 0.65
N LYS A 29 17.54 6.81 0.01
CA LYS A 29 18.53 7.58 -0.74
C LYS A 29 18.40 9.05 -0.34
N SER A 30 19.03 9.43 0.77
CA SER A 30 19.05 10.81 1.22
C SER A 30 20.49 11.30 1.34
N THR A 31 20.71 12.56 1.04
CA THR A 31 21.95 13.27 1.33
C THR A 31 22.07 13.66 2.80
N LEU A 32 20.95 13.60 3.55
CA LEU A 32 20.89 13.87 4.98
C LEU A 32 21.01 12.55 5.76
N PRO A 33 22.11 12.31 6.50
CA PRO A 33 22.32 11.07 7.23
C PRO A 33 21.22 10.80 8.27
N SER A 34 20.66 11.83 8.90
CA SER A 34 19.60 11.72 9.89
C SER A 34 18.32 11.06 9.36
N LEU A 35 18.01 11.21 8.05
CA LEU A 35 16.82 10.58 7.44
C LEU A 35 16.97 9.07 7.18
N SER A 36 18.18 8.52 7.31
CA SER A 36 18.41 7.07 7.31
C SER A 36 18.40 6.46 8.72
N CYS A 37 18.20 7.31 9.73
CA CYS A 37 18.12 6.93 11.13
C CYS A 37 16.67 6.85 11.61
N VAL A 38 16.48 6.10 12.68
CA VAL A 38 15.32 6.22 13.55
C VAL A 38 15.69 7.13 14.72
N LYS A 39 14.82 8.07 15.05
CA LYS A 39 14.89 8.86 16.27
C LYS A 39 14.34 8.01 17.41
N LEU A 40 15.09 7.86 18.48
CA LEU A 40 14.65 7.27 19.72
C LEU A 40 14.63 8.35 20.80
N TRP A 41 13.56 8.46 21.58
CA TRP A 41 13.49 9.44 22.66
C TRP A 41 12.56 9.01 23.78
N VAL A 42 12.85 9.46 24.97
CA VAL A 42 12.00 9.35 26.16
C VAL A 42 10.93 10.45 26.07
N ASP A 43 9.68 10.09 26.22
CA ASP A 43 8.56 11.02 26.16
C ASP A 43 8.58 12.09 27.27
N ASP A 44 7.68 13.07 27.20
CA ASP A 44 7.62 14.17 28.17
C ASP A 44 7.19 13.70 29.58
N SER A 45 6.52 12.57 29.68
CA SER A 45 6.17 11.95 30.97
C SER A 45 7.35 11.25 31.64
N GLY A 46 8.39 10.90 30.87
CA GLY A 46 9.53 10.13 31.34
C GLY A 46 9.21 8.63 31.55
N SER A 47 8.11 8.15 30.98
CA SER A 47 7.63 6.78 31.20
C SER A 47 7.88 5.85 30.03
N ASP A 48 7.90 6.38 28.80
CA ASP A 48 7.88 5.61 27.58
C ASP A 48 9.02 5.98 26.62
N LEU A 49 9.52 4.97 25.94
CA LEU A 49 10.48 5.17 24.84
C LEU A 49 9.73 5.16 23.51
N TRP A 50 9.87 6.23 22.76
CA TRP A 50 9.27 6.43 21.44
C TRP A 50 10.31 6.31 20.33
N ALA A 51 9.85 5.96 19.15
CA ALA A 51 10.66 5.91 17.95
C ALA A 51 9.96 6.64 16.80
N ALA A 52 10.71 7.41 15.99
CA ALA A 52 10.19 8.04 14.78
C ALA A 52 11.12 7.89 13.59
N ALA A 53 10.52 7.84 12.40
CA ALA A 53 11.19 7.86 11.12
C ALA A 53 10.54 8.89 10.19
N SER A 54 11.32 9.45 9.25
CA SER A 54 10.82 10.46 8.31
C SER A 54 11.54 10.39 6.97
N SER A 55 10.81 10.72 5.91
CA SER A 55 11.36 11.03 4.58
C SER A 55 11.19 12.50 4.20
N LEU A 56 10.78 13.37 5.13
CA LEU A 56 10.31 14.74 4.98
C LEU A 56 8.88 14.85 4.43
N ASP A 57 8.48 13.98 3.52
CA ASP A 57 7.12 13.93 2.98
C ASP A 57 6.22 12.95 3.74
N GLN A 58 6.83 12.11 4.57
CA GLN A 58 6.17 11.15 5.44
C GLN A 58 6.77 11.20 6.84
N TRP A 59 5.95 10.91 7.83
CA TRP A 59 6.33 10.76 9.22
C TRP A 59 5.63 9.55 9.82
N TYR A 60 6.38 8.76 10.56
CA TYR A 60 5.81 7.69 11.37
C TYR A 60 6.48 7.71 12.72
N GLU A 61 5.70 7.75 13.78
CA GLU A 61 6.18 7.57 15.14
C GLU A 61 5.36 6.52 15.87
N ALA A 62 6.01 5.80 16.75
CA ALA A 62 5.39 4.75 17.55
C ALA A 62 6.10 4.59 18.90
N LYS A 63 5.33 4.24 19.90
CA LYS A 63 5.83 3.78 21.19
C LYS A 63 6.53 2.42 21.03
N LEU A 64 7.70 2.27 21.61
CA LEU A 64 8.40 1.00 21.61
C LEU A 64 7.88 0.10 22.76
N PRO A 65 7.72 -1.19 22.51
CA PRO A 65 7.31 -2.17 23.53
C PRO A 65 8.49 -2.54 24.44
N VAL A 66 8.93 -1.60 25.23
CA VAL A 66 10.06 -1.73 26.16
C VAL A 66 9.70 -1.19 27.53
N GLU A 67 10.36 -1.68 28.57
CA GLU A 67 10.34 -1.11 29.90
C GLU A 67 11.51 -0.13 30.03
N LEU A 68 11.20 1.15 30.27
CA LEU A 68 12.21 2.17 30.51
C LEU A 68 12.73 2.01 31.94
N GLN A 69 14.03 1.71 32.07
CA GLN A 69 14.69 1.50 33.36
C GLN A 69 15.30 2.81 33.91
N ASP A 70 15.81 3.63 33.01
CA ASP A 70 16.40 4.94 33.33
C ASP A 70 16.24 5.85 32.11
N GLY A 71 16.10 7.14 32.36
CA GLY A 71 15.99 8.16 31.33
C GLY A 71 15.25 9.39 31.84
N HIS A 72 15.51 10.53 31.26
CA HIS A 72 14.79 11.77 31.56
C HIS A 72 14.00 12.22 30.31
N PRO A 73 12.93 13.00 30.46
CA PRO A 73 12.17 13.55 29.36
C PRO A 73 13.06 14.23 28.31
N GLY A 74 12.91 13.86 27.05
CA GLY A 74 13.68 14.37 25.93
C GLY A 74 15.07 13.74 25.75
N ALA A 75 15.51 12.82 26.64
CA ALA A 75 16.71 12.02 26.39
C ALA A 75 16.52 11.19 25.12
N GLY A 76 17.52 11.16 24.23
CA GLY A 76 17.38 10.39 23.01
C GLY A 76 18.54 10.53 22.04
N CYS A 77 18.48 9.75 20.96
CA CYS A 77 19.51 9.70 19.94
C CYS A 77 18.93 9.31 18.59
N LEU A 78 19.75 9.49 17.53
CA LEU A 78 19.44 8.97 16.20
C LEU A 78 20.34 7.76 15.93
N VAL A 79 19.75 6.65 15.55
CA VAL A 79 20.50 5.44 15.21
C VAL A 79 20.08 4.92 13.83
N ARG A 80 21.03 4.44 13.07
CA ARG A 80 20.75 3.84 11.76
C ARG A 80 19.80 2.67 11.90
N ILE A 81 18.63 2.81 11.26
CA ILE A 81 17.53 1.84 11.42
C ILE A 81 17.87 0.47 10.84
N ASP A 82 18.62 0.42 9.74
CA ASP A 82 19.07 -0.83 9.11
C ASP A 82 19.98 -1.66 10.02
N LEU A 83 20.92 -1.00 10.70
CA LEU A 83 21.83 -1.66 11.63
C LEU A 83 21.08 -2.14 12.89
N LEU A 84 20.26 -1.26 13.48
CA LEU A 84 19.48 -1.59 14.67
C LEU A 84 18.53 -2.76 14.37
N SER A 85 17.77 -2.72 13.28
CA SER A 85 16.84 -3.77 12.89
C SER A 85 17.56 -5.09 12.61
N SER A 86 18.71 -5.06 11.93
CA SER A 86 19.51 -6.25 11.64
C SER A 86 20.02 -6.94 12.90
N LEU A 87 20.42 -6.17 13.92
CA LEU A 87 20.87 -6.73 15.21
C LEU A 87 19.70 -7.31 16.00
N LEU A 88 18.57 -6.59 16.07
CA LEU A 88 17.38 -7.06 16.78
C LEU A 88 16.79 -8.31 16.14
N ALA A 89 16.86 -8.45 14.81
CA ALA A 89 16.44 -9.66 14.10
C ALA A 89 17.24 -10.92 14.49
N GLN A 90 18.46 -10.75 15.08
CA GLN A 90 19.26 -11.86 15.61
C GLN A 90 18.90 -12.22 17.06
N CYS A 91 18.02 -11.43 17.71
CA CYS A 91 17.63 -11.58 19.10
C CYS A 91 16.22 -12.20 19.23
N ASN A 92 15.95 -13.26 18.48
CA ASN A 92 14.66 -13.94 18.41
C ASN A 92 14.13 -14.36 19.79
N GLY A 93 13.15 -13.61 20.33
CA GLY A 93 12.51 -13.91 21.60
C GLY A 93 13.34 -13.58 22.85
N ASP A 94 14.57 -13.16 22.68
CA ASP A 94 15.45 -12.79 23.80
C ASP A 94 15.14 -11.39 24.31
N GLY A 95 15.29 -11.19 25.62
CA GLY A 95 15.32 -9.86 26.21
C GLY A 95 16.56 -9.09 25.72
N VAL A 96 16.34 -7.86 25.27
CA VAL A 96 17.41 -6.95 24.83
C VAL A 96 17.40 -5.72 25.71
N GLU A 97 18.54 -5.45 26.31
CA GLU A 97 18.81 -4.18 26.98
C GLU A 97 19.42 -3.21 25.98
N MET A 98 18.86 -2.02 25.90
CA MET A 98 19.32 -0.91 25.07
C MET A 98 19.79 0.22 25.97
N VAL A 99 21.07 0.59 25.85
CA VAL A 99 21.66 1.69 26.62
C VAL A 99 22.19 2.74 25.67
N SER A 100 21.63 3.95 25.71
CA SER A 100 22.15 5.11 25.00
C SER A 100 23.02 5.94 25.95
N ALA A 101 24.25 6.17 25.59
CA ALA A 101 25.19 7.02 26.31
C ALA A 101 26.36 7.44 25.41
N ASP A 102 26.93 8.62 25.64
CA ASP A 102 28.18 9.10 25.04
C ASP A 102 28.23 8.98 23.48
N GLY A 103 27.13 9.31 22.82
CA GLY A 103 27.03 9.26 21.36
C GLY A 103 26.99 7.83 20.77
N ARG A 104 26.56 6.86 21.56
CA ARG A 104 26.47 5.46 21.19
C ARG A 104 25.22 4.83 21.78
N ILE A 105 24.66 3.82 21.09
CA ILE A 105 23.69 2.90 21.67
C ILE A 105 24.29 1.51 21.74
N SER A 106 24.24 0.90 22.89
CA SER A 106 24.72 -0.45 23.16
C SER A 106 23.54 -1.39 23.30
N LEU A 107 23.59 -2.55 22.68
CA LEU A 107 22.62 -3.64 22.75
C LEU A 107 23.24 -4.81 23.49
N ASN A 108 22.58 -5.30 24.51
CA ASN A 108 22.97 -6.49 25.26
C ASN A 108 21.86 -7.53 25.22
N ALA A 109 22.12 -8.73 24.69
CA ALA A 109 21.16 -9.83 24.62
C ALA A 109 21.88 -11.16 24.85
N GLN A 110 21.61 -11.84 25.96
CA GLN A 110 22.12 -13.19 26.29
C GLN A 110 23.62 -13.41 25.97
N GLY A 111 24.46 -12.48 26.40
CA GLY A 111 25.91 -12.55 26.15
C GLY A 111 26.39 -12.01 24.81
N ARG A 112 25.46 -11.60 23.93
CA ARG A 112 25.77 -10.87 22.70
C ARG A 112 25.81 -9.38 23.00
N LYS A 113 26.82 -8.68 22.49
CA LYS A 113 26.95 -7.24 22.67
C LYS A 113 27.23 -6.57 21.32
N ALA A 114 26.52 -5.49 21.05
CA ALA A 114 26.77 -4.64 19.89
C ALA A 114 26.76 -3.18 20.33
N THR A 115 27.52 -2.34 19.65
CA THR A 115 27.53 -0.90 19.90
C THR A 115 27.46 -0.18 18.55
N ILE A 116 26.52 0.74 18.41
CA ILE A 116 26.30 1.54 17.20
C ILE A 116 26.56 3.00 17.56
N GLN A 117 27.26 3.72 16.69
CA GLN A 117 27.41 5.18 16.80
C GLN A 117 26.06 5.85 16.51
N THR A 118 25.74 6.87 17.27
CA THR A 118 24.49 7.64 17.14
C THR A 118 24.80 9.07 16.72
N LEU A 119 23.79 9.74 16.15
CA LEU A 119 23.82 11.17 15.89
C LEU A 119 23.01 11.90 16.97
N PRO A 120 23.26 13.20 17.20
CA PRO A 120 22.46 14.02 18.09
C PRO A 120 20.99 14.08 17.65
N ILE A 121 20.08 13.96 18.61
CA ILE A 121 18.63 14.01 18.37
C ILE A 121 18.20 15.32 17.67
N SER A 122 18.94 16.41 17.89
CA SER A 122 18.69 17.72 17.30
C SER A 122 18.86 17.79 15.77
N GLU A 123 19.54 16.78 15.18
CA GLU A 123 19.69 16.68 13.73
C GLU A 123 18.48 16.07 13.02
N PHE A 124 17.50 15.55 13.79
CA PHE A 124 16.27 15.01 13.20
C PHE A 124 15.29 16.14 12.88
N PRO A 125 14.57 16.09 11.75
CA PRO A 125 13.56 17.10 11.42
C PRO A 125 12.48 17.19 12.50
N THR A 126 11.87 18.37 12.61
CA THR A 126 10.69 18.57 13.47
C THR A 126 9.51 17.82 12.86
N GLY A 127 8.79 17.06 13.67
CA GLY A 127 7.61 16.32 13.23
C GLY A 127 6.43 17.23 12.91
N PRO A 128 5.53 16.81 12.00
CA PRO A 128 4.35 17.59 11.61
C PRO A 128 3.34 17.76 12.75
N ALA A 129 3.40 16.89 13.74
CA ALA A 129 2.55 16.93 14.93
C ALA A 129 3.22 17.67 16.12
N ALA A 130 4.33 18.36 15.89
CA ALA A 130 4.94 19.21 16.91
C ALA A 130 3.94 20.29 17.33
N GLY A 131 3.49 20.24 18.59
CA GLY A 131 2.44 21.13 19.09
C GLY A 131 1.05 20.48 19.19
N ASP A 132 0.96 19.17 18.99
CA ASP A 132 -0.25 18.33 19.15
C ASP A 132 -1.47 18.91 18.38
N PRO A 133 -1.47 18.83 17.04
CA PRO A 133 -2.55 19.35 16.23
C PRO A 133 -3.88 18.72 16.63
N ALA A 134 -4.92 19.58 16.72
CA ALA A 134 -6.26 19.12 17.06
C ALA A 134 -6.78 18.11 16.06
N ALA A 135 -7.50 17.11 16.56
CA ALA A 135 -8.21 16.18 15.71
C ALA A 135 -9.30 16.91 14.92
N ILE A 136 -9.36 16.66 13.62
CA ILE A 136 -10.39 17.19 12.71
C ILE A 136 -11.50 16.17 12.45
N GLY A 137 -11.34 14.94 12.94
CA GLY A 137 -12.32 13.87 12.87
C GLY A 137 -11.80 12.59 13.51
N GLU A 138 -12.70 11.60 13.60
CA GLU A 138 -12.40 10.24 14.02
C GLU A 138 -12.91 9.27 12.95
N VAL A 139 -12.24 8.14 12.81
CA VAL A 139 -12.54 7.14 11.79
C VAL A 139 -12.34 5.72 12.34
N ASP A 140 -13.27 4.82 12.01
CA ASP A 140 -12.99 3.40 12.04
C ASP A 140 -12.16 3.07 10.80
N GLY A 141 -10.88 2.82 11.00
CA GLY A 141 -9.92 2.63 9.92
C GLY A 141 -10.06 1.31 9.19
N SER A 142 -10.70 0.29 9.78
CA SER A 142 -10.69 -1.07 9.24
C SER A 142 -11.28 -1.17 7.83
N ALA A 143 -12.44 -0.56 7.61
CA ALA A 143 -13.10 -0.54 6.29
C ALA A 143 -12.33 0.29 5.27
N ILE A 144 -11.73 1.42 5.70
CA ILE A 144 -10.93 2.29 4.84
C ILE A 144 -9.63 1.58 4.44
N ALA A 145 -8.98 0.88 5.37
CA ALA A 145 -7.80 0.07 5.09
C ALA A 145 -8.09 -0.99 4.02
N ALA A 146 -9.18 -1.74 4.17
CA ALA A 146 -9.59 -2.74 3.20
C ALA A 146 -9.89 -2.13 1.82
N ALA A 147 -10.56 -0.98 1.77
CA ALA A 147 -10.82 -0.27 0.52
C ALA A 147 -9.53 0.23 -0.14
N LEU A 148 -8.60 0.74 0.66
CA LEU A 148 -7.31 1.24 0.20
C LEU A 148 -6.45 0.11 -0.41
N ASP A 149 -6.38 -1.04 0.26
CA ASP A 149 -5.64 -2.21 -0.23
C ASP A 149 -6.21 -2.74 -1.55
N ARG A 150 -7.54 -2.69 -1.71
CA ARG A 150 -8.21 -3.10 -2.94
C ARG A 150 -7.92 -2.21 -4.14
N VAL A 151 -7.65 -0.93 -3.94
CA VAL A 151 -7.40 0.00 -5.06
C VAL A 151 -5.92 0.25 -5.32
N ALA A 152 -5.04 -0.06 -4.36
CA ALA A 152 -3.61 0.27 -4.41
C ALA A 152 -2.88 -0.23 -5.66
N PHE A 153 -3.31 -1.35 -6.24
CA PHE A 153 -2.70 -1.90 -7.47
C PHE A 153 -2.90 -0.99 -8.69
N ALA A 154 -3.95 -0.17 -8.70
CA ALA A 154 -4.32 0.65 -9.84
C ALA A 154 -3.68 2.05 -9.86
N VAL A 155 -2.91 2.43 -8.83
CA VAL A 155 -2.19 3.72 -8.82
C VAL A 155 -1.15 3.79 -9.93
N SER A 156 -0.93 4.98 -10.48
CA SER A 156 0.09 5.21 -11.50
C SER A 156 1.50 5.12 -10.90
N LYS A 157 2.43 4.55 -11.67
CA LYS A 157 3.87 4.58 -11.40
C LYS A 157 4.61 5.59 -12.26
N ASP A 158 3.89 6.33 -13.11
CA ASP A 158 4.43 7.35 -14.01
C ASP A 158 4.55 8.68 -13.24
N GLU A 159 5.76 9.07 -12.91
CA GLU A 159 6.06 10.30 -12.17
C GLU A 159 5.61 11.58 -12.90
N THR A 160 5.41 11.52 -14.22
CA THR A 160 4.92 12.67 -15.00
C THR A 160 3.43 12.93 -14.76
N ARG A 161 2.72 11.94 -14.24
CA ARG A 161 1.29 12.02 -13.89
C ARG A 161 1.09 12.06 -12.38
N TYR A 162 1.78 12.98 -11.72
CA TYR A 162 1.88 13.04 -10.26
C TYR A 162 0.54 12.92 -9.51
N ILE A 163 -0.55 13.50 -10.06
CA ILE A 163 -1.88 13.43 -9.43
C ILE A 163 -2.47 12.02 -9.38
N LEU A 164 -2.03 11.11 -10.28
CA LEU A 164 -2.43 9.71 -10.31
C LEU A 164 -1.51 8.80 -9.48
N ASN A 165 -0.43 9.35 -8.90
CA ASN A 165 0.52 8.59 -8.08
C ASN A 165 0.03 8.41 -6.65
N GLY A 166 -1.29 8.34 -6.48
CA GLY A 166 -1.96 8.13 -5.21
C GLY A 166 -3.39 7.64 -5.38
N ALA A 167 -4.01 7.29 -4.25
CA ALA A 167 -5.41 6.93 -4.18
C ALA A 167 -6.25 8.12 -3.73
N LEU A 168 -7.35 8.38 -4.42
CA LEU A 168 -8.31 9.42 -4.10
C LEU A 168 -9.33 8.89 -3.10
N PHE A 169 -9.51 9.58 -2.00
CA PHE A 169 -10.72 9.55 -1.18
C PHE A 169 -11.71 10.54 -1.80
N ASN A 170 -12.76 10.04 -2.42
CA ASN A 170 -13.58 10.86 -3.30
C ASN A 170 -14.38 11.96 -2.56
N GLU A 171 -14.78 12.99 -3.30
CA GLU A 171 -15.53 14.15 -2.76
C GLU A 171 -16.92 13.78 -2.26
N ASP A 172 -17.57 12.76 -2.86
CA ASP A 172 -18.88 12.28 -2.42
C ASP A 172 -18.81 11.60 -1.05
N GLY A 173 -17.63 11.13 -0.63
CA GLY A 173 -17.43 10.47 0.65
C GLY A 173 -17.89 9.01 0.69
N ASP A 174 -17.97 8.35 -0.45
CA ASP A 174 -18.52 7.00 -0.59
C ASP A 174 -17.56 5.97 -1.21
N ALA A 175 -16.35 6.39 -1.61
CA ALA A 175 -15.38 5.49 -2.22
C ALA A 175 -13.92 5.95 -2.14
N VAL A 176 -13.01 4.98 -2.20
CA VAL A 176 -11.61 5.16 -2.52
C VAL A 176 -11.37 4.72 -3.96
N VAL A 177 -10.60 5.51 -4.72
CA VAL A 177 -10.40 5.32 -6.16
C VAL A 177 -8.93 5.43 -6.53
N ALA A 178 -8.47 4.58 -7.44
CA ALA A 178 -7.14 4.70 -8.05
C ALA A 178 -7.20 4.38 -9.54
N THR A 179 -6.36 5.06 -10.33
CA THR A 179 -6.23 4.82 -11.77
C THR A 179 -4.85 5.23 -12.28
N ASP A 180 -4.37 4.53 -13.31
CA ASP A 180 -3.19 4.90 -14.08
C ASP A 180 -3.53 5.36 -15.52
N GLY A 181 -4.85 5.49 -15.83
CA GLY A 181 -5.37 5.84 -17.14
C GLY A 181 -5.52 4.64 -18.11
N ARG A 182 -5.06 3.43 -17.71
CA ARG A 182 -5.27 2.17 -18.47
C ARG A 182 -6.12 1.18 -17.69
N ARG A 183 -6.25 1.38 -16.39
CA ARG A 183 -7.10 0.63 -15.47
C ARG A 183 -7.62 1.57 -14.39
N LEU A 184 -8.67 1.15 -13.73
CA LEU A 184 -9.25 1.85 -12.59
C LEU A 184 -9.71 0.83 -11.56
N ALA A 185 -9.57 1.17 -10.30
CA ALA A 185 -10.18 0.45 -9.19
C ALA A 185 -10.94 1.43 -8.31
N LEU A 186 -12.15 1.05 -7.93
CA LEU A 186 -13.03 1.77 -7.02
C LEU A 186 -13.51 0.80 -5.94
N ALA A 187 -13.33 1.17 -4.69
CA ALA A 187 -13.86 0.42 -3.54
C ALA A 187 -14.78 1.34 -2.73
N LYS A 188 -16.04 0.94 -2.60
CA LYS A 188 -17.03 1.71 -1.83
C LYS A 188 -16.77 1.56 -0.34
N VAL A 189 -16.69 2.70 0.33
CA VAL A 189 -16.52 2.81 1.77
C VAL A 189 -17.02 4.17 2.21
N GLU A 190 -17.69 4.24 3.34
CA GLU A 190 -18.09 5.52 3.93
C GLU A 190 -16.85 6.28 4.44
N LEU A 191 -16.66 7.49 3.95
CA LEU A 191 -15.54 8.37 4.31
C LEU A 191 -16.03 9.53 5.16
N PRO A 192 -15.39 9.79 6.30
CA PRO A 192 -15.68 10.99 7.08
C PRO A 192 -15.32 12.25 6.29
N GLU A 193 -15.98 13.36 6.61
CA GLU A 193 -15.81 14.63 5.90
C GLU A 193 -14.33 15.07 5.83
N CYS A 194 -13.58 14.84 6.89
CA CYS A 194 -12.15 15.21 6.99
C CYS A 194 -11.22 14.45 6.02
N LEU A 195 -11.68 13.34 5.42
CA LEU A 195 -10.93 12.55 4.43
C LEU A 195 -11.40 12.80 3.00
N ARG A 196 -12.50 13.54 2.76
CA ARG A 196 -13.02 13.76 1.41
C ARG A 196 -12.09 14.64 0.59
N ASP A 197 -12.01 14.36 -0.69
CA ASP A 197 -11.15 15.05 -1.67
C ASP A 197 -9.65 15.03 -1.30
N VAL A 198 -9.21 13.95 -0.65
CA VAL A 198 -7.81 13.73 -0.29
C VAL A 198 -7.18 12.73 -1.25
N VAL A 199 -6.05 13.11 -1.86
CA VAL A 199 -5.23 12.15 -2.62
C VAL A 199 -4.04 11.73 -1.77
N LEU A 200 -4.08 10.47 -1.32
CA LEU A 200 -3.04 9.85 -0.49
C LEU A 200 -1.94 9.29 -1.40
N PRO A 201 -0.67 9.73 -1.26
CA PRO A 201 0.40 9.30 -2.17
C PRO A 201 0.74 7.82 -2.02
N THR A 202 1.13 7.19 -3.13
CA THR A 202 1.49 5.76 -3.20
C THR A 202 2.40 5.26 -2.09
N PRO A 203 3.49 5.95 -1.69
CA PRO A 203 4.36 5.47 -0.62
C PRO A 203 3.66 5.39 0.75
N SER A 204 2.56 6.14 0.92
CA SER A 204 1.83 6.21 2.19
C SER A 204 0.71 5.18 2.29
N LEU A 205 0.22 4.63 1.15
CA LEU A 205 -0.95 3.74 1.14
C LEU A 205 -0.81 2.57 2.11
N GLY A 206 0.27 1.80 1.99
CA GLY A 206 0.48 0.63 2.85
C GLY A 206 0.78 0.98 4.31
N VAL A 207 1.34 2.18 4.59
CA VAL A 207 1.61 2.63 5.96
C VAL A 207 0.31 3.00 6.66
N PHE A 208 -0.57 3.75 5.96
CA PHE A 208 -1.87 4.12 6.47
C PHE A 208 -2.80 2.92 6.62
N SER A 209 -2.87 2.05 5.59
CA SER A 209 -3.66 0.81 5.65
C SER A 209 -3.26 -0.07 6.84
N ASP A 210 -1.96 -0.27 7.06
CA ASP A 210 -1.45 -1.07 8.17
C ASP A 210 -1.79 -0.46 9.55
N LEU A 211 -1.71 0.86 9.72
CA LEU A 211 -2.13 1.52 10.95
C LEU A 211 -3.64 1.38 11.16
N TRP A 212 -4.44 1.71 10.17
CA TRP A 212 -5.89 1.66 10.25
C TRP A 212 -6.43 0.25 10.56
N SER A 213 -5.87 -0.78 9.92
CA SER A 213 -6.30 -2.16 10.18
C SER A 213 -5.96 -2.67 11.58
N ARG A 214 -4.94 -2.10 12.24
CA ARG A 214 -4.52 -2.51 13.59
C ARG A 214 -5.15 -1.70 14.72
N SER A 215 -5.35 -0.40 14.50
CA SER A 215 -5.74 0.52 15.57
C SER A 215 -7.26 0.68 15.73
N GLY A 216 -8.06 0.20 14.76
CA GLY A 216 -9.52 0.37 14.78
C GLY A 216 -9.89 1.86 14.69
N PHE A 217 -10.37 2.44 15.80
CA PHE A 217 -10.70 3.87 15.85
C PHE A 217 -9.44 4.73 15.96
N CYS A 218 -9.31 5.69 15.05
CA CYS A 218 -8.19 6.61 14.96
C CYS A 218 -8.67 8.06 14.87
N LYS A 219 -7.86 8.97 15.39
CA LYS A 219 -8.05 10.41 15.21
C LYS A 219 -7.34 10.89 13.96
N VAL A 220 -8.06 11.63 13.12
CA VAL A 220 -7.51 12.27 11.93
C VAL A 220 -7.13 13.70 12.29
N PHE A 221 -5.98 14.17 11.84
CA PHE A 221 -5.53 15.54 12.00
C PHE A 221 -4.92 16.08 10.72
N ALA A 222 -4.96 17.40 10.54
CA ALA A 222 -4.26 18.10 9.46
C ALA A 222 -3.08 18.88 10.04
N ALA A 223 -1.94 18.81 9.38
CA ALA A 223 -0.76 19.59 9.72
C ALA A 223 0.00 19.91 8.43
N ASP A 224 0.44 21.17 8.31
CA ASP A 224 1.04 21.70 7.08
C ASP A 224 0.15 21.40 5.84
N SER A 225 0.76 20.92 4.75
CA SER A 225 0.07 20.49 3.52
C SER A 225 -0.31 19.01 3.52
N GLY A 226 -0.39 18.39 4.72
CA GLY A 226 -0.58 16.97 4.85
C GLY A 226 -1.73 16.55 5.74
N ILE A 227 -1.90 15.26 5.85
CA ILE A 227 -2.87 14.59 6.69
C ILE A 227 -2.21 13.52 7.51
N GLY A 228 -2.64 13.36 8.74
CA GLY A 228 -2.14 12.34 9.64
C GLY A 228 -3.25 11.62 10.36
N VAL A 229 -2.90 10.45 10.86
CA VAL A 229 -3.77 9.56 11.64
C VAL A 229 -3.03 9.18 12.91
N ARG A 230 -3.71 9.29 14.04
CA ARG A 230 -3.17 8.96 15.36
C ARG A 230 -4.03 7.89 16.03
N GLY A 231 -3.41 6.76 16.36
CA GLY A 231 -3.90 5.78 17.32
C GLY A 231 -3.38 6.07 18.73
N ASP A 232 -3.51 5.11 19.64
CA ASP A 232 -3.07 5.27 21.03
C ASP A 232 -1.55 5.37 21.16
N ASP A 233 -0.83 4.45 20.50
CA ASP A 233 0.62 4.27 20.63
C ASP A 233 1.40 4.58 19.35
N GLU A 234 0.75 5.09 18.32
CA GLU A 234 1.40 5.37 17.04
C GLU A 234 0.67 6.43 16.22
N MET A 235 1.44 7.10 15.37
CA MET A 235 0.95 8.14 14.48
C MET A 235 1.67 8.04 13.13
N VAL A 236 0.91 8.23 12.06
CA VAL A 236 1.44 8.42 10.71
C VAL A 236 0.96 9.73 10.14
N TRP A 237 1.80 10.36 9.33
CA TRP A 237 1.46 11.56 8.59
C TRP A 237 2.11 11.52 7.21
N THR A 238 1.46 12.14 6.23
CA THR A 238 2.01 12.32 4.90
C THR A 238 1.55 13.63 4.29
N LYS A 239 2.41 14.24 3.48
CA LYS A 239 1.95 15.26 2.55
C LYS A 239 0.93 14.65 1.60
N LYS A 240 -0.20 15.32 1.40
CA LYS A 240 -1.17 14.91 0.39
C LYS A 240 -0.75 15.40 -0.99
N ILE A 241 -1.17 14.72 -2.04
CA ILE A 241 -0.98 15.21 -3.40
C ILE A 241 -1.99 16.33 -3.65
N GLU A 242 -1.49 17.50 -4.01
CA GLU A 242 -2.34 18.66 -4.34
C GLU A 242 -2.71 18.64 -5.82
N GLY A 243 -3.94 19.05 -6.12
CA GLY A 243 -4.45 19.16 -7.47
C GLY A 243 -5.81 18.49 -7.65
N ARG A 244 -6.40 18.67 -8.83
CA ARG A 244 -7.70 18.08 -9.15
C ARG A 244 -7.50 16.68 -9.74
N TYR A 245 -8.04 15.67 -9.08
CA TYR A 245 -8.05 14.32 -9.63
C TYR A 245 -8.92 14.26 -10.90
N PRO A 246 -8.53 13.52 -11.95
CA PRO A 246 -9.35 13.39 -13.16
C PRO A 246 -10.75 12.85 -12.86
N ASN A 247 -11.72 13.26 -13.68
CA ASN A 247 -13.09 12.76 -13.55
C ASN A 247 -13.17 11.28 -13.96
N TYR A 248 -12.87 10.40 -13.02
CA TYR A 248 -12.89 8.96 -13.19
C TYR A 248 -14.26 8.37 -13.48
N LYS A 249 -15.35 9.06 -13.06
CA LYS A 249 -16.72 8.59 -13.29
C LYS A 249 -17.06 8.46 -14.78
N GLN A 250 -16.42 9.27 -15.64
CA GLN A 250 -16.61 9.21 -17.09
C GLN A 250 -16.00 7.95 -17.73
N VAL A 251 -15.08 7.28 -17.03
CA VAL A 251 -14.40 6.07 -17.54
C VAL A 251 -15.19 4.81 -17.21
N ILE A 252 -16.08 4.89 -16.23
CA ILE A 252 -16.95 3.77 -15.85
C ILE A 252 -18.10 3.71 -16.86
N PRO A 253 -18.16 2.67 -17.72
CA PRO A 253 -19.25 2.55 -18.68
C PRO A 253 -20.57 2.18 -17.98
N ALA A 254 -21.69 2.40 -18.64
CA ALA A 254 -22.92 1.71 -18.28
C ALA A 254 -22.79 0.24 -18.72
N TYR A 255 -22.72 -0.67 -17.77
CA TYR A 255 -22.38 -2.08 -18.02
C TYR A 255 -23.50 -3.06 -17.68
N GLU A 256 -24.69 -2.57 -17.41
CA GLU A 256 -25.85 -3.38 -17.06
C GLU A 256 -26.24 -4.37 -18.17
N ASP A 257 -26.04 -3.98 -19.42
CA ASP A 257 -26.32 -4.77 -20.61
C ASP A 257 -25.10 -5.55 -21.15
N PHE A 258 -23.96 -5.49 -20.48
CA PHE A 258 -22.76 -6.21 -20.89
C PHE A 258 -22.91 -7.71 -20.66
N ALA A 259 -22.29 -8.50 -21.54
CA ALA A 259 -22.23 -9.95 -21.37
C ALA A 259 -21.36 -10.33 -20.15
N GLU A 260 -21.86 -11.26 -19.36
CA GLU A 260 -21.16 -11.75 -18.17
C GLU A 260 -20.35 -13.00 -18.47
N LEU A 261 -19.07 -12.97 -18.09
CA LEU A 261 -18.17 -14.11 -18.08
C LEU A 261 -17.97 -14.53 -16.62
N LYS A 262 -18.70 -15.57 -16.19
CA LYS A 262 -18.67 -16.12 -14.83
C LYS A 262 -17.75 -17.33 -14.75
N MET A 263 -16.72 -17.27 -13.89
CA MET A 263 -15.73 -18.31 -13.75
C MET A 263 -15.17 -18.39 -12.34
N ASP A 264 -14.47 -19.45 -12.05
CA ASP A 264 -13.65 -19.57 -10.84
C ASP A 264 -12.46 -18.60 -10.93
N ARG A 265 -12.26 -17.77 -9.89
CA ARG A 265 -11.22 -16.75 -9.85
C ARG A 265 -9.81 -17.38 -9.84
N GLU A 266 -9.61 -18.42 -9.05
CA GLU A 266 -8.28 -19.04 -8.92
C GLU A 266 -7.86 -19.71 -10.21
N VAL A 267 -8.79 -20.42 -10.86
CA VAL A 267 -8.57 -21.04 -12.17
C VAL A 267 -8.23 -19.99 -13.23
N PHE A 268 -8.92 -18.84 -13.22
CA PHE A 268 -8.61 -17.74 -14.14
C PHE A 268 -7.23 -17.13 -13.85
N GLU A 269 -6.90 -16.87 -12.59
CA GLU A 269 -5.57 -16.34 -12.23
C GLU A 269 -4.44 -17.33 -12.56
N GLU A 270 -4.67 -18.64 -12.41
CA GLU A 270 -3.74 -19.69 -12.82
C GLU A 270 -3.54 -19.70 -14.32
N SER A 271 -4.62 -19.59 -15.09
CA SER A 271 -4.54 -19.53 -16.55
C SER A 271 -3.73 -18.30 -17.01
N LEU A 272 -3.93 -17.12 -16.38
CA LEU A 272 -3.14 -15.93 -16.67
C LEU A 272 -1.65 -16.14 -16.34
N ARG A 273 -1.34 -16.82 -15.22
CA ARG A 273 0.06 -17.16 -14.85
C ARG A 273 0.68 -18.13 -15.86
N TRP A 274 -0.08 -19.11 -16.32
CA TRP A 274 0.37 -20.08 -17.33
C TRP A 274 0.73 -19.37 -18.64
N VAL A 275 -0.20 -18.58 -19.19
CA VAL A 275 0.06 -17.92 -20.47
C VAL A 275 1.11 -16.82 -20.38
N ALA A 276 1.30 -16.22 -19.20
CA ALA A 276 2.35 -15.25 -18.92
C ALA A 276 3.77 -15.84 -19.05
N ALA A 277 3.94 -17.14 -18.88
CA ALA A 277 5.24 -17.80 -19.06
C ALA A 277 5.80 -17.59 -20.48
N VAL A 278 4.95 -17.64 -21.50
CA VAL A 278 5.33 -17.32 -22.88
C VAL A 278 5.22 -15.82 -23.17
N GLY A 279 4.15 -15.19 -22.73
CA GLY A 279 3.90 -13.76 -22.98
C GLY A 279 4.99 -12.84 -22.43
N ASN A 280 5.56 -13.15 -21.29
CA ASN A 280 6.63 -12.36 -20.64
C ASN A 280 8.03 -12.64 -21.21
N ALA A 281 8.19 -13.61 -22.10
CA ALA A 281 9.48 -13.93 -22.70
C ALA A 281 10.00 -12.83 -23.65
N THR A 282 9.18 -11.83 -23.96
CA THR A 282 9.59 -10.64 -24.70
C THR A 282 9.46 -9.40 -23.80
N GLU A 283 10.46 -8.54 -23.79
CA GLU A 283 10.46 -7.28 -23.02
C GLU A 283 9.43 -6.24 -23.52
N LYS A 284 8.80 -6.48 -24.66
CA LYS A 284 7.84 -5.54 -25.25
C LYS A 284 6.48 -5.64 -24.57
N GLU A 285 5.82 -4.50 -24.32
CA GLU A 285 4.46 -4.41 -23.74
C GLU A 285 3.45 -5.34 -24.42
N ARG A 286 3.61 -5.61 -25.73
CA ARG A 286 2.77 -6.54 -26.49
C ARG A 286 2.87 -8.00 -26.04
N GLY A 287 4.00 -8.42 -25.45
CA GLY A 287 4.16 -9.76 -24.91
C GLY A 287 3.38 -10.00 -23.61
N ARG A 288 2.95 -8.93 -22.93
CA ARG A 288 2.17 -9.01 -21.69
C ARG A 288 0.65 -8.96 -21.93
N THR A 289 0.22 -9.21 -23.16
CA THR A 289 -1.19 -9.16 -23.56
C THR A 289 -1.76 -10.55 -23.60
N ALA A 290 -2.86 -10.79 -22.87
CA ALA A 290 -3.70 -11.97 -23.04
C ALA A 290 -4.83 -11.66 -24.01
N THR A 291 -5.16 -12.64 -24.86
CA THR A 291 -6.40 -12.67 -25.63
C THR A 291 -7.38 -13.59 -24.93
N LEU A 292 -8.52 -13.07 -24.58
CA LEU A 292 -9.67 -13.76 -24.01
C LEU A 292 -10.68 -14.01 -25.11
N GLN A 293 -11.06 -15.25 -25.36
CA GLN A 293 -12.02 -15.63 -26.40
C GLN A 293 -13.03 -16.63 -25.87
N VAL A 294 -14.32 -16.34 -26.03
CA VAL A 294 -15.39 -17.27 -25.65
C VAL A 294 -15.50 -18.37 -26.71
N GLU A 295 -15.35 -19.63 -26.30
CA GLU A 295 -15.47 -20.82 -27.13
C GLU A 295 -16.42 -21.82 -26.46
N GLY A 296 -17.69 -21.74 -26.83
CA GLY A 296 -18.73 -22.59 -26.21
C GLY A 296 -18.86 -22.35 -24.70
N ALA A 297 -18.61 -23.37 -23.89
CA ALA A 297 -18.69 -23.29 -22.44
C ALA A 297 -17.37 -22.93 -21.75
N ALA A 298 -16.39 -22.43 -22.49
CA ALA A 298 -15.10 -22.06 -21.96
C ALA A 298 -14.60 -20.70 -22.45
N LEU A 299 -13.81 -20.05 -21.62
CA LEU A 299 -13.01 -18.88 -21.99
C LEU A 299 -11.61 -19.39 -22.36
N ARG A 300 -11.22 -19.28 -23.61
CA ARG A 300 -9.85 -19.50 -24.04
C ARG A 300 -9.02 -18.28 -23.67
N VAL A 301 -8.03 -18.47 -22.84
CA VAL A 301 -7.02 -17.47 -22.47
C VAL A 301 -5.75 -17.81 -23.22
N SER A 302 -5.21 -16.90 -24.02
CA SER A 302 -4.02 -17.17 -24.83
C SER A 302 -3.06 -15.99 -24.86
N ALA A 303 -1.78 -16.27 -25.02
CA ALA A 303 -0.74 -15.28 -25.25
C ALA A 303 0.22 -15.74 -26.33
N ARG A 304 0.71 -14.79 -27.11
CA ARG A 304 1.67 -15.06 -28.19
C ARG A 304 2.85 -14.09 -28.09
N ALA A 305 4.04 -14.65 -28.14
CA ALA A 305 5.28 -13.90 -28.21
C ALA A 305 5.99 -14.26 -29.54
N VAL A 306 6.23 -13.23 -30.35
CA VAL A 306 6.89 -13.41 -31.66
C VAL A 306 8.27 -14.04 -31.45
N GLU A 307 8.62 -15.06 -32.24
CA GLU A 307 9.89 -15.82 -32.19
C GLU A 307 10.08 -16.70 -30.95
N VAL A 308 9.14 -16.69 -29.99
CA VAL A 308 9.20 -17.51 -28.78
C VAL A 308 8.17 -18.64 -28.83
N GLY A 309 6.91 -18.32 -29.09
CA GLY A 309 5.83 -19.30 -29.16
C GLY A 309 4.47 -18.71 -28.75
N GLU A 310 3.55 -19.63 -28.52
CA GLU A 310 2.21 -19.33 -28.04
C GLU A 310 1.83 -20.28 -26.91
N SER A 311 0.96 -19.82 -26.02
CA SER A 311 0.40 -20.60 -24.93
C SER A 311 -1.08 -20.33 -24.80
N GLU A 312 -1.85 -21.33 -24.46
CA GLU A 312 -3.28 -21.20 -24.22
C GLU A 312 -3.75 -22.08 -23.10
N GLU A 313 -4.86 -21.71 -22.49
CA GLU A 313 -5.59 -22.49 -21.52
C GLU A 313 -7.08 -22.20 -21.63
N ARG A 314 -7.92 -23.15 -21.22
CA ARG A 314 -9.37 -23.04 -21.23
C ARG A 314 -9.92 -23.01 -19.81
N VAL A 315 -10.55 -21.88 -19.46
CA VAL A 315 -11.22 -21.67 -18.19
C VAL A 315 -12.71 -21.95 -18.37
N PRO A 316 -13.29 -22.89 -17.62
CA PRO A 316 -14.72 -23.17 -17.68
C PRO A 316 -15.55 -21.94 -17.29
N LEU A 317 -16.61 -21.66 -18.05
CA LEU A 317 -17.63 -20.66 -17.74
C LEU A 317 -18.85 -21.32 -17.12
N SER A 318 -19.30 -20.80 -15.97
CA SER A 318 -20.50 -21.34 -15.29
C SER A 318 -21.80 -21.04 -16.05
N ASP A 319 -21.85 -19.86 -16.73
CA ASP A 319 -22.99 -19.41 -17.55
C ASP A 319 -22.44 -18.73 -18.81
N PRO A 320 -22.15 -19.51 -19.86
CA PRO A 320 -21.50 -18.98 -21.04
C PRO A 320 -22.46 -18.07 -21.83
N PRO A 321 -22.04 -16.86 -22.21
CA PRO A 321 -22.85 -15.97 -23.03
C PRO A 321 -23.02 -16.53 -24.45
N GLN A 322 -24.10 -16.11 -25.12
CA GLN A 322 -24.31 -16.47 -26.52
C GLN A 322 -23.44 -15.60 -27.45
N GLY A 323 -22.88 -16.23 -28.47
CA GLY A 323 -22.06 -15.55 -29.47
C GLY A 323 -20.56 -15.61 -29.21
N ALA A 324 -19.80 -15.35 -30.25
CA ALA A 324 -18.35 -15.29 -30.16
C ALA A 324 -17.93 -13.91 -29.64
N MET A 325 -17.06 -13.90 -28.64
CA MET A 325 -16.45 -12.67 -28.11
C MET A 325 -14.94 -12.82 -28.01
N GLN A 326 -14.24 -11.75 -28.35
CA GLN A 326 -12.80 -11.70 -28.22
C GLN A 326 -12.36 -10.32 -27.72
N VAL A 327 -11.49 -10.32 -26.71
CA VAL A 327 -10.86 -9.12 -26.18
C VAL A 327 -9.40 -9.40 -25.85
N ALA A 328 -8.55 -8.42 -26.05
CA ALA A 328 -7.17 -8.46 -25.59
C ALA A 328 -6.96 -7.44 -24.47
N ALA A 329 -6.25 -7.84 -23.43
CA ALA A 329 -5.94 -6.95 -22.31
C ALA A 329 -4.61 -7.35 -21.63
N SER A 330 -4.09 -6.45 -20.80
CA SER A 330 -2.89 -6.74 -20.02
C SER A 330 -3.14 -7.87 -19.02
N MET A 331 -2.31 -8.92 -19.08
CA MET A 331 -2.36 -10.05 -18.14
C MET A 331 -2.17 -9.62 -16.69
N ASP A 332 -1.22 -8.71 -16.47
CA ASP A 332 -0.92 -8.19 -15.13
C ASP A 332 -2.12 -7.43 -14.57
N PHE A 333 -2.77 -6.58 -15.39
CA PHE A 333 -3.94 -5.80 -14.95
C PHE A 333 -5.15 -6.69 -14.66
N LEU A 334 -5.39 -7.70 -15.50
CA LEU A 334 -6.46 -8.66 -15.28
C LEU A 334 -6.25 -9.44 -13.98
N ARG A 335 -5.01 -9.90 -13.75
CA ARG A 335 -4.67 -10.67 -12.53
C ARG A 335 -4.79 -9.82 -11.27
N GLU A 336 -4.25 -8.59 -11.27
CA GLU A 336 -4.33 -7.70 -10.12
C GLU A 336 -5.78 -7.29 -9.82
N MET A 337 -6.59 -7.04 -10.85
CA MET A 337 -8.02 -6.76 -10.72
C MET A 337 -8.80 -7.95 -10.17
N SER A 338 -8.57 -9.15 -10.71
CA SER A 338 -9.17 -10.40 -10.25
C SER A 338 -8.84 -10.69 -8.79
N HIS A 339 -7.58 -10.50 -8.41
CA HIS A 339 -7.13 -10.66 -7.02
C HIS A 339 -7.83 -9.68 -6.07
N ALA A 340 -7.95 -8.41 -6.48
CA ALA A 340 -8.60 -7.37 -5.68
C ALA A 340 -10.11 -7.57 -5.53
N ALA A 341 -10.76 -8.25 -6.47
CA ALA A 341 -12.16 -8.63 -6.37
C ALA A 341 -12.45 -9.53 -5.16
N GLY A 342 -11.51 -10.45 -4.83
CA GLY A 342 -11.51 -11.22 -3.58
C GLY A 342 -12.54 -12.35 -3.47
N GLU A 343 -13.53 -12.44 -4.36
CA GLU A 343 -14.56 -13.47 -4.37
C GLU A 343 -14.05 -14.75 -5.07
N GLU A 344 -14.56 -15.91 -4.67
CA GLU A 344 -14.26 -17.19 -5.35
C GLU A 344 -14.78 -17.19 -6.80
N SER A 345 -15.97 -16.65 -7.02
CA SER A 345 -16.56 -16.50 -8.34
C SER A 345 -16.26 -15.13 -8.93
N LEU A 346 -15.47 -15.11 -10.00
CA LEU A 346 -15.17 -13.90 -10.75
C LEU A 346 -16.22 -13.65 -11.83
N VAL A 347 -16.72 -12.42 -11.90
CA VAL A 347 -17.60 -11.95 -12.97
C VAL A 347 -16.91 -10.84 -13.75
N LEU A 348 -16.55 -11.11 -14.99
CA LEU A 348 -16.08 -10.10 -15.91
C LEU A 348 -17.22 -9.71 -16.86
N ARG A 349 -17.49 -8.43 -16.98
CA ARG A 349 -18.51 -7.88 -17.88
C ARG A 349 -17.85 -7.24 -19.09
N VAL A 350 -18.27 -7.63 -20.26
CA VAL A 350 -17.71 -7.17 -21.55
C VAL A 350 -18.83 -6.83 -22.51
N ASP A 351 -18.67 -5.72 -23.24
CA ASP A 351 -19.55 -5.37 -24.35
C ASP A 351 -19.07 -6.14 -25.59
N PRO A 352 -19.86 -7.08 -26.14
CA PRO A 352 -19.43 -7.90 -27.27
C PRO A 352 -19.17 -7.10 -28.55
N GLY A 353 -19.71 -5.88 -28.64
CA GLY A 353 -19.63 -5.08 -29.86
C GLY A 353 -20.35 -5.73 -31.07
N PRO A 354 -20.54 -5.00 -32.18
CA PRO A 354 -21.29 -5.49 -33.32
C PRO A 354 -20.64 -6.69 -34.07
N ASP A 355 -19.30 -6.82 -33.96
CA ASP A 355 -18.52 -7.85 -34.65
C ASP A 355 -17.95 -8.90 -33.71
N GLY A 356 -18.42 -8.93 -32.44
CA GLY A 356 -17.84 -9.78 -31.37
C GLY A 356 -16.45 -9.32 -30.92
N LYS A 357 -15.95 -8.17 -31.38
CA LYS A 357 -14.70 -7.57 -30.96
C LYS A 357 -14.96 -6.53 -29.89
N VAL A 358 -14.49 -6.81 -28.70
CA VAL A 358 -14.64 -5.92 -27.55
C VAL A 358 -13.69 -4.72 -27.72
N SER A 359 -14.23 -3.52 -27.72
CA SER A 359 -13.49 -2.25 -27.71
C SER A 359 -13.78 -1.42 -26.45
N SER A 360 -14.81 -1.78 -25.72
CA SER A 360 -15.20 -1.17 -24.45
C SER A 360 -14.36 -1.71 -23.30
N PRO A 361 -14.26 -1.01 -22.17
CA PRO A 361 -13.53 -1.50 -21.00
C PRO A 361 -14.09 -2.83 -20.48
N ILE A 362 -13.18 -3.71 -19.98
CA ILE A 362 -13.56 -4.90 -19.24
C ILE A 362 -13.87 -4.43 -17.82
N VAL A 363 -15.05 -4.77 -17.30
CA VAL A 363 -15.49 -4.41 -15.95
C VAL A 363 -15.54 -5.66 -15.09
N CYS A 364 -14.97 -5.58 -13.91
CA CYS A 364 -15.13 -6.56 -12.84
C CYS A 364 -15.95 -5.92 -11.72
N GLU A 365 -17.09 -6.51 -11.40
CA GLU A 365 -17.90 -6.10 -10.26
C GLU A 365 -17.88 -7.20 -9.22
N ALA A 366 -17.63 -6.84 -7.96
CA ALA A 366 -17.64 -7.78 -6.84
C ALA A 366 -18.39 -7.20 -5.64
N GLU A 367 -18.82 -8.09 -4.73
CA GLU A 367 -19.55 -7.75 -3.49
C GLU A 367 -20.78 -6.88 -3.72
N GLY A 368 -21.54 -7.16 -4.78
CA GLY A 368 -22.76 -6.39 -5.10
C GLY A 368 -22.48 -4.92 -5.41
N GLY A 369 -21.39 -4.66 -6.14
CA GLY A 369 -20.99 -3.32 -6.56
C GLY A 369 -20.22 -2.52 -5.50
N ARG A 370 -19.71 -3.17 -4.46
CA ARG A 370 -18.79 -2.54 -3.51
C ARG A 370 -17.38 -2.38 -4.08
N PHE A 371 -16.99 -3.28 -4.97
CA PHE A 371 -15.75 -3.16 -5.72
C PHE A 371 -16.06 -3.10 -7.22
N ILE A 372 -15.43 -2.16 -7.92
CA ILE A 372 -15.46 -2.03 -9.36
C ILE A 372 -14.02 -1.92 -9.87
N GLY A 373 -13.60 -2.91 -10.65
CA GLY A 373 -12.33 -2.90 -11.37
C GLY A 373 -12.57 -2.70 -12.86
N ILE A 374 -11.74 -1.90 -13.50
CA ILE A 374 -11.82 -1.63 -14.95
C ILE A 374 -10.44 -1.84 -15.56
N VAL A 375 -10.39 -2.54 -16.67
CA VAL A 375 -9.19 -2.69 -17.52
C VAL A 375 -9.51 -2.29 -18.94
N MET A 376 -8.72 -1.36 -19.47
CA MET A 376 -8.86 -0.94 -20.87
C MET A 376 -8.38 -2.04 -21.81
N PRO A 377 -9.16 -2.34 -22.88
CA PRO A 377 -8.75 -3.33 -23.87
C PRO A 377 -7.54 -2.84 -24.66
N MET A 378 -6.77 -3.81 -25.14
CA MET A 378 -5.64 -3.59 -26.04
C MET A 378 -6.02 -4.02 -27.46
N ARG A 379 -5.38 -3.45 -28.44
CA ARG A 379 -5.60 -3.89 -29.84
C ARG A 379 -5.05 -5.31 -30.00
N VAL A 380 -5.89 -6.21 -30.48
CA VAL A 380 -5.47 -7.54 -30.93
C VAL A 380 -4.52 -7.33 -32.12
N ALA A 381 -3.32 -7.89 -32.04
CA ALA A 381 -2.29 -7.76 -33.08
C ALA A 381 -2.57 -8.73 -34.22
#